data_0bb7da5a56936a6ca3014ed95d892382
#
_entry.id   0bb7da5a56936a6ca3014ed95d892382
#
_cell.length_a   1.000
_cell.length_b   1.000
_cell.length_c   1.000
_cell.angle_alpha   90.00
_cell.angle_beta   90.00
_cell.angle_gamma   90.00
#
_symmetry.space_group_name_H-M   'P 1'
#
loop_
_entity.id
_entity.type
_entity.pdbx_description
1 polymer ?
#
loop_
_entity_poly.entity_id
_entity_poly.type
_entity_poly.pdbx_seq_one_letter_code
_entity_poly.pdbx_strand_id
1 'polypeptide(L)'
;MRQPSVLGIVSFKVFPAQMGGQKGVANFYSHLAKKAKLVLAVEKENISTANDYTVLPFLYHHKRGFANLRYIFRLRKLIKQQAIDVICIEHSYMGWLGILLRWLSKKPFIIHSHNIEAHRFRDMHKPLWRVYQWYEGWVHGKADHSFFISQEDLDWAITHYRLSRERCTVITYGADLLHPLDKKERVTSREQLIIENKLDPATRLFLFNGTLDYLPNTDALRIIINELLLRLQAKQFLFRIFICGNRITDQWQKVLRSYPDIIFKGFVDDISLYFKGADCFINPVTLGSGIKTKLIDALAYDQTCISARSGAKGIPQEITGEKLVLVDDYDWQGFADNMFTQSDRTLQSVPAAFYQFFNWDQIVQKALSVIAVMKSRN
;
A
#
# COMPACT_ATOMS: atom_id res chain seq x y z
N MET A 1 -18.47 26.82 8.13
CA MET A 1 -19.05 25.53 8.60
C MET A 1 -18.07 24.89 9.60
N ARG A 2 -18.59 24.22 10.66
CA ARG A 2 -17.73 23.48 11.60
C ARG A 2 -17.00 22.36 10.87
N GLN A 3 -15.70 22.14 11.17
CA GLN A 3 -14.93 20.99 10.66
C GLN A 3 -15.70 19.69 10.96
N PRO A 4 -15.68 18.69 10.05
CA PRO A 4 -16.26 17.40 10.30
C PRO A 4 -15.50 16.68 11.41
N SER A 5 -16.23 15.90 12.24
CA SER A 5 -15.64 15.04 13.27
C SER A 5 -15.76 13.59 12.85
N VAL A 6 -14.63 12.88 12.75
CA VAL A 6 -14.53 11.52 12.23
C VAL A 6 -14.04 10.57 13.33
N LEU A 7 -14.72 9.43 13.47
CA LEU A 7 -14.26 8.31 14.26
C LEU A 7 -13.68 7.24 13.31
N GLY A 8 -12.37 7.04 13.33
CA GLY A 8 -11.73 5.90 12.67
C GLY A 8 -11.73 4.66 13.55
N ILE A 9 -12.05 3.49 13.00
CA ILE A 9 -12.00 2.18 13.69
C ILE A 9 -11.01 1.30 12.94
N VAL A 10 -9.88 0.96 13.59
CA VAL A 10 -8.76 0.20 13.01
C VAL A 10 -8.50 -1.03 13.86
N SER A 11 -8.91 -2.20 13.37
CA SER A 11 -8.88 -3.47 14.12
C SER A 11 -7.55 -4.24 14.00
N PHE A 12 -6.49 -3.59 13.55
CA PHE A 12 -5.16 -4.20 13.36
C PHE A 12 -4.06 -3.22 13.75
N LYS A 13 -2.83 -3.73 13.85
CA LYS A 13 -1.67 -2.91 14.21
C LYS A 13 -1.26 -2.01 13.03
N VAL A 14 -1.26 -0.70 13.28
CA VAL A 14 -0.81 0.35 12.36
C VAL A 14 0.42 1.06 12.90
N PHE A 15 0.43 1.38 14.18
CA PHE A 15 1.48 2.21 14.79
C PHE A 15 2.43 1.37 15.66
N PRO A 16 3.78 1.55 15.54
CA PRO A 16 4.45 2.35 14.52
C PRO A 16 4.30 1.72 13.11
N ALA A 17 4.17 2.58 12.09
CA ALA A 17 3.93 2.15 10.72
C ALA A 17 5.24 1.71 10.04
N GLN A 18 5.41 0.39 9.85
CA GLN A 18 6.62 -0.21 9.27
C GLN A 18 6.39 -0.82 7.89
N MET A 19 5.15 -1.21 7.57
CA MET A 19 4.78 -1.83 6.30
C MET A 19 3.93 -0.89 5.44
N GLY A 20 3.94 -1.06 4.12
CA GLY A 20 3.24 -0.19 3.18
C GLY A 20 1.75 0.02 3.53
N GLY A 21 1.01 -1.05 3.84
CA GLY A 21 -0.39 -0.91 4.28
C GLY A 21 -0.56 -0.12 5.58
N GLN A 22 0.35 -0.28 6.55
CA GLN A 22 0.34 0.51 7.79
C GLN A 22 0.65 1.99 7.51
N LYS A 23 1.65 2.27 6.66
CA LYS A 23 1.99 3.63 6.23
C LYS A 23 0.81 4.30 5.52
N GLY A 24 0.09 3.57 4.65
CA GLY A 24 -1.10 4.07 3.98
C GLY A 24 -2.18 4.55 4.96
N VAL A 25 -2.53 3.73 5.95
CA VAL A 25 -3.51 4.10 6.98
C VAL A 25 -3.02 5.27 7.83
N ALA A 26 -1.76 5.22 8.28
CA ALA A 26 -1.18 6.28 9.11
C ALA A 26 -1.16 7.63 8.39
N ASN A 27 -0.69 7.66 7.13
CA ASN A 27 -0.63 8.87 6.32
C ASN A 27 -2.03 9.41 5.97
N PHE A 28 -2.98 8.52 5.60
CA PHE A 28 -4.36 8.94 5.35
C PHE A 28 -4.95 9.68 6.54
N TYR A 29 -4.85 9.12 7.75
CA TYR A 29 -5.38 9.75 8.94
C TYR A 29 -4.60 10.98 9.39
N SER A 30 -3.27 11.01 9.21
CA SER A 30 -2.46 12.19 9.49
C SER A 30 -2.86 13.38 8.59
N HIS A 31 -3.08 13.14 7.30
CA HIS A 31 -3.55 14.19 6.39
C HIS A 31 -5.01 14.57 6.62
N LEU A 32 -5.87 13.60 6.99
CA LEU A 32 -7.26 13.87 7.34
C LEU A 32 -7.38 14.74 8.60
N ALA A 33 -6.52 14.51 9.59
CA ALA A 33 -6.50 15.26 10.85
C ALA A 33 -6.20 16.75 10.66
N LYS A 34 -5.45 17.13 9.61
CA LYS A 34 -5.22 18.54 9.27
C LYS A 34 -6.49 19.29 8.89
N LYS A 35 -7.55 18.58 8.48
CA LYS A 35 -8.79 19.16 7.92
C LYS A 35 -10.08 18.69 8.61
N ALA A 36 -9.99 17.74 9.53
CA ALA A 36 -11.11 17.19 10.29
C ALA A 36 -10.72 16.93 11.75
N LYS A 37 -11.66 17.03 12.67
CA LYS A 37 -11.46 16.52 14.03
C LYS A 37 -11.45 14.99 13.98
N LEU A 38 -10.37 14.35 14.40
CA LEU A 38 -10.17 12.93 14.28
C LEU A 38 -9.98 12.23 15.62
N VAL A 39 -10.68 11.12 15.80
CA VAL A 39 -10.46 10.17 16.90
C VAL A 39 -10.31 8.79 16.30
N LEU A 40 -9.22 8.09 16.62
CA LEU A 40 -8.99 6.71 16.19
C LEU A 40 -9.20 5.73 17.35
N ALA A 41 -10.10 4.78 17.17
CA ALA A 41 -10.20 3.60 18.01
C ALA A 41 -9.35 2.49 17.34
N VAL A 42 -8.26 2.11 17.98
CA VAL A 42 -7.28 1.19 17.39
C VAL A 42 -7.09 -0.07 18.24
N GLU A 43 -6.51 -1.08 17.64
CA GLU A 43 -6.07 -2.29 18.33
C GLU A 43 -5.04 -1.94 19.43
N LYS A 44 -5.07 -2.69 20.55
CA LYS A 44 -4.33 -2.37 21.80
C LYS A 44 -2.81 -2.29 21.65
N GLU A 45 -2.22 -3.01 20.72
CA GLU A 45 -0.77 -3.01 20.50
C GLU A 45 -0.29 -1.80 19.69
N ASN A 46 -1.20 -0.91 19.30
CA ASN A 46 -0.82 0.33 18.64
C ASN A 46 -0.23 1.33 19.63
N ILE A 47 1.01 1.73 19.37
CA ILE A 47 1.71 2.77 20.10
C ILE A 47 1.87 3.95 19.14
N SER A 48 1.03 4.97 19.29
CA SER A 48 1.05 6.15 18.42
C SER A 48 1.80 7.28 19.08
N THR A 49 2.64 7.95 18.31
CA THR A 49 3.30 9.22 18.64
C THR A 49 2.60 10.42 17.98
N ALA A 50 1.42 10.20 17.36
CA ALA A 50 0.65 11.27 16.72
C ALA A 50 0.15 12.28 17.76
N ASN A 51 0.45 13.57 17.54
CA ASN A 51 0.03 14.68 18.40
C ASN A 51 -1.17 15.43 17.83
N ASP A 52 -1.49 15.25 16.56
CA ASP A 52 -2.51 16.04 15.84
C ASP A 52 -3.93 15.47 15.99
N TYR A 53 -4.07 14.24 16.51
CA TYR A 53 -5.36 13.59 16.73
C TYR A 53 -5.31 12.57 17.88
N THR A 54 -6.49 12.23 18.38
CA THR A 54 -6.61 11.31 19.54
C THR A 54 -6.57 9.87 19.06
N VAL A 55 -5.66 9.06 19.61
CA VAL A 55 -5.58 7.61 19.39
C VAL A 55 -5.96 6.87 20.68
N LEU A 56 -6.93 5.97 20.58
CA LEU A 56 -7.49 5.22 21.71
C LEU A 56 -7.25 3.71 21.51
N PRO A 57 -6.19 3.12 22.09
CA PRO A 57 -5.84 1.70 21.92
C PRO A 57 -6.68 0.83 22.87
N PHE A 58 -7.83 0.33 22.41
CA PHE A 58 -8.68 -0.54 23.24
C PHE A 58 -9.33 -1.70 22.51
N LEU A 59 -9.18 -1.80 21.19
CA LEU A 59 -9.68 -2.95 20.45
C LEU A 59 -8.75 -4.15 20.67
N TYR A 60 -9.31 -5.34 20.79
CA TYR A 60 -8.52 -6.56 20.95
C TYR A 60 -8.16 -7.16 19.58
N HIS A 61 -6.97 -7.71 19.49
CA HIS A 61 -6.49 -8.39 18.31
C HIS A 61 -7.18 -9.75 18.10
N HIS A 62 -7.34 -10.16 16.83
CA HIS A 62 -7.88 -11.46 16.41
C HIS A 62 -9.28 -11.81 16.96
N LYS A 63 -9.50 -13.14 17.17
CA LYS A 63 -10.81 -13.73 17.51
C LYS A 63 -11.49 -13.12 18.75
N ARG A 64 -10.72 -12.66 19.75
CA ARG A 64 -11.25 -12.00 20.94
C ARG A 64 -11.83 -10.61 20.67
N GLY A 65 -11.37 -9.94 19.60
CA GLY A 65 -11.84 -8.60 19.23
C GLY A 65 -13.04 -8.63 18.30
N PHE A 66 -13.12 -9.62 17.40
CA PHE A 66 -14.08 -9.64 16.32
C PHE A 66 -15.55 -9.65 16.79
N ALA A 67 -15.88 -10.33 17.90
CA ALA A 67 -17.26 -10.46 18.41
C ALA A 67 -17.47 -9.78 19.77
N ASN A 68 -16.66 -8.77 20.11
CA ASN A 68 -16.77 -8.13 21.43
C ASN A 68 -17.85 -7.02 21.44
N LEU A 69 -19.04 -7.38 21.87
CA LEU A 69 -20.18 -6.46 21.97
C LEU A 69 -19.97 -5.26 22.91
N ARG A 70 -19.00 -5.33 23.84
CA ARG A 70 -18.66 -4.21 24.73
C ARG A 70 -18.18 -2.98 23.98
N TYR A 71 -17.66 -3.15 22.75
CA TYR A 71 -17.26 -2.02 21.91
C TYR A 71 -18.43 -1.11 21.55
N ILE A 72 -19.64 -1.65 21.41
CA ILE A 72 -20.84 -0.88 21.05
C ILE A 72 -21.07 0.22 22.08
N PHE A 73 -21.08 -0.14 23.37
CA PHE A 73 -21.34 0.83 24.45
C PHE A 73 -20.24 1.88 24.55
N ARG A 74 -18.97 1.45 24.46
CA ARG A 74 -17.82 2.35 24.54
C ARG A 74 -17.77 3.33 23.37
N LEU A 75 -17.94 2.83 22.16
CA LEU A 75 -17.90 3.64 20.93
C LEU A 75 -19.13 4.56 20.85
N ARG A 76 -20.33 4.08 21.25
CA ARG A 76 -21.52 4.94 21.32
C ARG A 76 -21.33 6.12 22.28
N LYS A 77 -20.75 5.87 23.46
CA LYS A 77 -20.40 6.95 24.42
C LYS A 77 -19.42 7.92 23.77
N LEU A 78 -18.39 7.42 23.11
CA LEU A 78 -17.38 8.22 22.41
C LEU A 78 -17.99 9.07 21.28
N ILE A 79 -18.87 8.49 20.45
CA ILE A 79 -19.60 9.17 19.37
C ILE A 79 -20.36 10.39 19.95
N LYS A 80 -21.04 10.21 21.07
CA LYS A 80 -21.79 11.30 21.72
C LYS A 80 -20.86 12.35 22.32
N GLN A 81 -19.85 11.94 23.09
CA GLN A 81 -18.92 12.86 23.77
C GLN A 81 -18.08 13.70 22.82
N GLN A 82 -17.64 13.11 21.71
CA GLN A 82 -16.79 13.79 20.72
C GLN A 82 -17.60 14.41 19.57
N ALA A 83 -18.94 14.36 19.66
CA ALA A 83 -19.86 14.86 18.63
C ALA A 83 -19.46 14.39 17.23
N ILE A 84 -19.23 13.07 17.07
CA ILE A 84 -18.81 12.44 15.81
C ILE A 84 -19.90 12.62 14.76
N ASP A 85 -19.49 13.03 13.56
CA ASP A 85 -20.37 13.20 12.40
C ASP A 85 -20.42 11.94 11.53
N VAL A 86 -19.25 11.26 11.31
CA VAL A 86 -19.09 10.08 10.42
C VAL A 86 -18.16 9.07 11.08
N ILE A 87 -18.45 7.78 10.87
CA ILE A 87 -17.61 6.65 11.30
C ILE A 87 -16.89 6.11 10.07
N CYS A 88 -15.57 5.93 10.13
CA CYS A 88 -14.76 5.29 9.09
C CYS A 88 -14.17 3.99 9.63
N ILE A 89 -14.39 2.87 8.97
CA ILE A 89 -13.92 1.56 9.40
C ILE A 89 -12.92 1.04 8.38
N GLU A 90 -11.70 0.76 8.86
CA GLU A 90 -10.63 0.20 8.03
C GLU A 90 -10.88 -1.29 7.82
N HIS A 91 -11.04 -1.68 6.57
CA HIS A 91 -11.48 -2.99 6.11
C HIS A 91 -12.89 -3.40 6.60
N SER A 92 -13.42 -4.42 5.97
CA SER A 92 -14.78 -4.94 6.29
C SER A 92 -14.84 -5.79 7.57
N TYR A 93 -13.70 -6.12 8.20
CA TYR A 93 -13.63 -7.04 9.35
C TYR A 93 -14.62 -6.70 10.49
N MET A 94 -14.66 -5.43 10.87
CA MET A 94 -15.58 -4.94 11.90
C MET A 94 -16.82 -4.25 11.33
N GLY A 95 -17.19 -4.55 10.10
CA GLY A 95 -18.35 -3.95 9.43
C GLY A 95 -19.66 -4.15 10.17
N TRP A 96 -19.86 -5.31 10.81
CA TRP A 96 -21.00 -5.58 11.69
C TRP A 96 -21.14 -4.52 12.81
N LEU A 97 -20.01 -4.05 13.37
CA LEU A 97 -19.99 -3.03 14.40
C LEU A 97 -20.44 -1.67 13.83
N GLY A 98 -20.00 -1.33 12.61
CA GLY A 98 -20.45 -0.14 11.88
C GLY A 98 -21.96 -0.13 11.69
N ILE A 99 -22.55 -1.25 11.27
CA ILE A 99 -23.99 -1.41 11.08
C ILE A 99 -24.73 -1.15 12.40
N LEU A 100 -24.29 -1.75 13.51
CA LEU A 100 -24.91 -1.56 14.82
C LEU A 100 -24.73 -0.13 15.36
N LEU A 101 -23.56 0.46 15.22
CA LEU A 101 -23.31 1.84 15.60
C LEU A 101 -24.15 2.83 14.80
N ARG A 102 -24.31 2.61 13.48
CA ARG A 102 -25.20 3.41 12.63
C ARG A 102 -26.64 3.36 13.13
N TRP A 103 -27.14 2.17 13.42
CA TRP A 103 -28.50 2.00 13.94
C TRP A 103 -28.71 2.71 15.27
N LEU A 104 -27.75 2.59 16.22
CA LEU A 104 -27.84 3.13 17.59
C LEU A 104 -27.56 4.63 17.70
N SER A 105 -26.66 5.16 16.87
CA SER A 105 -26.22 6.56 16.94
C SER A 105 -26.79 7.46 15.86
N LYS A 106 -27.43 6.87 14.85
CA LYS A 106 -27.91 7.52 13.61
C LYS A 106 -26.77 8.18 12.81
N LYS A 107 -25.51 7.80 13.06
CA LYS A 107 -24.36 8.34 12.33
C LYS A 107 -23.99 7.45 11.15
N PRO A 108 -23.75 8.04 9.97
CA PRO A 108 -23.37 7.27 8.80
C PRO A 108 -22.00 6.64 8.99
N PHE A 109 -21.77 5.50 8.31
CA PHE A 109 -20.46 4.87 8.31
C PHE A 109 -19.94 4.56 6.91
N ILE A 110 -18.62 4.63 6.80
CA ILE A 110 -17.85 4.34 5.60
C ILE A 110 -17.02 3.07 5.86
N ILE A 111 -16.92 2.21 4.87
CA ILE A 111 -15.90 1.16 4.83
C ILE A 111 -14.76 1.62 3.94
N HIS A 112 -13.52 1.65 4.46
CA HIS A 112 -12.32 1.95 3.72
C HIS A 112 -11.55 0.65 3.45
N SER A 113 -11.70 0.12 2.23
CA SER A 113 -11.08 -1.13 1.79
C SER A 113 -9.76 -0.88 1.09
N HIS A 114 -8.69 -1.51 1.60
CA HIS A 114 -7.36 -1.46 0.99
C HIS A 114 -7.12 -2.57 -0.05
N ASN A 115 -8.07 -3.48 -0.17
CA ASN A 115 -8.18 -4.51 -1.20
C ASN A 115 -9.54 -5.21 -1.07
N ILE A 116 -9.88 -6.06 -2.00
CA ILE A 116 -10.96 -7.03 -1.79
C ILE A 116 -10.40 -8.15 -0.93
N GLU A 117 -10.72 -8.14 0.37
CA GLU A 117 -10.16 -9.08 1.35
C GLU A 117 -10.48 -10.54 1.02
N ALA A 118 -11.65 -10.80 0.42
CA ALA A 118 -12.00 -12.13 -0.05
C ALA A 118 -11.01 -12.66 -1.09
N HIS A 119 -10.49 -11.81 -1.99
CA HIS A 119 -9.44 -12.19 -2.94
C HIS A 119 -8.15 -12.54 -2.20
N ARG A 120 -7.73 -11.71 -1.26
CA ARG A 120 -6.55 -11.99 -0.45
C ARG A 120 -6.67 -13.32 0.30
N PHE A 121 -7.85 -13.62 0.85
CA PHE A 121 -8.08 -14.89 1.53
C PHE A 121 -8.06 -16.08 0.57
N ARG A 122 -8.62 -15.94 -0.62
CA ARG A 122 -8.54 -16.94 -1.68
C ARG A 122 -7.09 -17.22 -2.08
N ASP A 123 -6.31 -16.17 -2.35
CA ASP A 123 -4.91 -16.27 -2.78
C ASP A 123 -4.01 -16.85 -1.67
N MET A 124 -4.40 -16.69 -0.41
CA MET A 124 -3.76 -17.32 0.76
C MET A 124 -4.33 -18.71 1.08
N HIS A 125 -5.15 -19.29 0.21
CA HIS A 125 -5.81 -20.60 0.40
C HIS A 125 -6.57 -20.75 1.72
N LYS A 126 -7.15 -19.64 2.24
CA LYS A 126 -7.96 -19.69 3.45
C LYS A 126 -9.28 -20.41 3.19
N PRO A 127 -9.65 -21.39 4.03
CA PRO A 127 -10.89 -22.09 3.89
C PRO A 127 -12.12 -21.25 3.97
N LEU A 128 -13.00 -20.88 3.94
CA LEU A 128 -14.12 -19.96 4.16
C LEU A 128 -14.01 -18.59 3.43
N TRP A 129 -13.10 -18.43 2.44
CA TRP A 129 -12.99 -17.17 1.73
C TRP A 129 -14.29 -16.76 1.02
N ARG A 130 -15.12 -17.73 0.55
CA ARG A 130 -16.44 -17.48 -0.07
C ARG A 130 -17.45 -16.96 0.95
N VAL A 131 -17.45 -17.48 2.17
CA VAL A 131 -18.30 -16.98 3.27
C VAL A 131 -17.89 -15.55 3.62
N TYR A 132 -16.58 -15.30 3.66
CA TYR A 132 -16.08 -13.96 3.90
C TYR A 132 -16.45 -13.01 2.74
N GLN A 133 -16.41 -13.45 1.49
CA GLN A 133 -16.85 -12.66 0.33
C GLN A 133 -18.32 -12.24 0.46
N TRP A 134 -19.17 -13.16 0.87
CA TRP A 134 -20.59 -12.84 1.14
C TRP A 134 -20.72 -11.80 2.26
N TYR A 135 -20.00 -12.01 3.37
CA TYR A 135 -19.99 -11.08 4.50
C TYR A 135 -19.47 -9.69 4.08
N GLU A 136 -18.35 -9.62 3.37
CA GLU A 136 -17.77 -8.38 2.87
C GLU A 136 -18.75 -7.62 1.96
N GLY A 137 -19.39 -8.31 1.03
CA GLY A 137 -20.42 -7.73 0.17
C GLY A 137 -21.64 -7.23 0.96
N TRP A 138 -22.08 -7.99 1.97
CA TRP A 138 -23.16 -7.57 2.86
C TRP A 138 -22.81 -6.30 3.65
N VAL A 139 -21.60 -6.21 4.19
CA VAL A 139 -21.12 -5.04 4.91
C VAL A 139 -21.08 -3.80 4.02
N HIS A 140 -20.48 -3.91 2.83
CA HIS A 140 -20.44 -2.82 1.85
C HIS A 140 -21.86 -2.40 1.41
N GLY A 141 -22.76 -3.36 1.24
CA GLY A 141 -24.17 -3.10 0.92
C GLY A 141 -24.92 -2.30 2.01
N LYS A 142 -24.50 -2.41 3.28
CA LYS A 142 -25.08 -1.70 4.42
C LYS A 142 -24.36 -0.39 4.76
N ALA A 143 -23.13 -0.20 4.29
CA ALA A 143 -22.38 1.04 4.47
C ALA A 143 -23.07 2.19 3.72
N ASP A 144 -22.99 3.39 4.26
CA ASP A 144 -23.51 4.59 3.59
C ASP A 144 -22.61 5.00 2.41
N HIS A 145 -21.31 4.69 2.52
CA HIS A 145 -20.32 4.85 1.45
C HIS A 145 -19.19 3.83 1.57
N SER A 146 -18.53 3.54 0.47
CA SER A 146 -17.36 2.65 0.43
C SER A 146 -16.19 3.33 -0.27
N PHE A 147 -15.03 3.34 0.37
CA PHE A 147 -13.77 3.75 -0.23
C PHE A 147 -13.00 2.50 -0.67
N PHE A 148 -12.48 2.52 -1.88
CA PHE A 148 -11.62 1.47 -2.43
C PHE A 148 -10.27 2.05 -2.81
N ILE A 149 -9.21 1.25 -2.67
CA ILE A 149 -7.84 1.70 -2.92
C ILE A 149 -7.55 1.88 -4.41
N SER A 150 -8.25 1.15 -5.29
CA SER A 150 -8.04 1.16 -6.74
C SER A 150 -9.36 1.18 -7.51
N GLN A 151 -9.29 1.57 -8.79
CA GLN A 151 -10.44 1.56 -9.67
C GLN A 151 -10.89 0.13 -9.96
N GLU A 152 -9.95 -0.80 -10.10
CA GLU A 152 -10.22 -2.21 -10.37
C GLU A 152 -10.99 -2.86 -9.22
N ASP A 153 -10.60 -2.60 -7.96
CA ASP A 153 -11.30 -3.12 -6.79
C ASP A 153 -12.72 -2.53 -6.68
N LEU A 154 -12.85 -1.24 -7.00
CA LEU A 154 -14.15 -0.56 -7.02
C LEU A 154 -15.08 -1.15 -8.07
N ASP A 155 -14.63 -1.31 -9.32
CA ASP A 155 -15.43 -1.84 -10.43
C ASP A 155 -15.81 -3.30 -10.17
N TRP A 156 -14.88 -4.08 -9.61
CA TRP A 156 -15.16 -5.44 -9.19
C TRP A 156 -16.23 -5.47 -8.10
N ALA A 157 -16.14 -4.62 -7.08
CA ALA A 157 -17.13 -4.56 -5.99
C ALA A 157 -18.50 -4.11 -6.47
N ILE A 158 -18.59 -3.13 -7.37
CA ILE A 158 -19.86 -2.73 -8.00
C ILE A 158 -20.52 -3.95 -8.66
N THR A 159 -19.76 -4.70 -9.45
CA THR A 159 -20.29 -5.85 -10.20
C THR A 159 -20.70 -7.00 -9.28
N HIS A 160 -19.83 -7.40 -8.36
CA HIS A 160 -19.99 -8.65 -7.59
C HIS A 160 -20.74 -8.45 -6.27
N TYR A 161 -20.59 -7.29 -5.63
CA TYR A 161 -21.34 -6.93 -4.43
C TYR A 161 -22.61 -6.13 -4.75
N ARG A 162 -22.87 -5.83 -6.03
CA ARG A 162 -24.03 -5.07 -6.53
C ARG A 162 -24.15 -3.70 -5.84
N LEU A 163 -23.05 -3.00 -5.72
CA LEU A 163 -23.03 -1.68 -5.09
C LEU A 163 -23.45 -0.59 -6.09
N SER A 164 -24.09 0.47 -5.58
CA SER A 164 -24.33 1.69 -6.36
C SER A 164 -23.03 2.47 -6.55
N ARG A 165 -22.75 2.89 -7.80
CA ARG A 165 -21.56 3.68 -8.15
C ARG A 165 -21.43 4.97 -7.33
N GLU A 166 -22.55 5.62 -7.05
CA GLU A 166 -22.60 6.89 -6.30
C GLU A 166 -22.19 6.75 -4.85
N ARG A 167 -22.22 5.52 -4.32
CA ARG A 167 -21.79 5.19 -2.95
C ARG A 167 -20.37 4.61 -2.87
N CYS A 168 -19.61 4.74 -3.96
CA CYS A 168 -18.24 4.22 -4.05
C CYS A 168 -17.30 5.31 -4.54
N THR A 169 -16.13 5.41 -3.91
CA THR A 169 -15.08 6.37 -4.31
C THR A 169 -13.71 5.71 -4.20
N VAL A 170 -12.83 5.99 -5.17
CA VAL A 170 -11.43 5.58 -5.09
C VAL A 170 -10.67 6.54 -4.18
N ILE A 171 -10.17 6.01 -3.07
CA ILE A 171 -9.26 6.67 -2.13
C ILE A 171 -7.98 5.83 -2.12
N THR A 172 -7.04 6.20 -2.97
CA THR A 172 -5.83 5.42 -3.22
C THR A 172 -4.74 5.69 -2.18
N TYR A 173 -3.62 4.99 -2.30
CA TYR A 173 -2.39 5.28 -1.57
C TYR A 173 -1.76 6.58 -2.11
N GLY A 174 -1.14 7.39 -1.26
CA GLY A 174 -0.43 8.60 -1.67
C GLY A 174 1.08 8.45 -1.57
N ALA A 175 1.81 9.17 -2.39
CA ALA A 175 3.26 9.27 -2.33
C ALA A 175 3.70 10.39 -1.37
N ASP A 176 4.88 10.21 -0.75
CA ASP A 176 5.46 11.23 0.13
C ASP A 176 6.16 12.34 -0.68
N LEU A 177 6.68 12.02 -1.88
CA LEU A 177 7.25 13.00 -2.80
C LEU A 177 6.18 13.55 -3.75
N LEU A 178 6.23 14.87 -4.00
CA LEU A 178 5.24 15.58 -4.80
C LEU A 178 5.77 16.09 -6.15
N HIS A 179 7.04 15.85 -6.44
CA HIS A 179 7.71 16.24 -7.67
C HIS A 179 8.91 15.34 -7.93
N PRO A 180 9.39 15.23 -9.18
CA PRO A 180 10.59 14.47 -9.50
C PRO A 180 11.80 14.97 -8.73
N LEU A 181 12.72 14.05 -8.44
CA LEU A 181 14.00 14.37 -7.80
C LEU A 181 14.92 15.14 -8.74
N ASP A 182 15.83 15.92 -8.14
CA ASP A 182 16.94 16.49 -8.86
C ASP A 182 17.86 15.38 -9.42
N LYS A 183 18.23 15.50 -10.70
CA LYS A 183 19.16 14.57 -11.36
C LYS A 183 20.49 14.46 -10.60
N LYS A 184 20.95 15.56 -9.98
CA LYS A 184 22.16 15.58 -9.19
C LYS A 184 22.08 14.65 -7.97
N GLU A 185 20.94 14.64 -7.26
CA GLU A 185 20.74 13.73 -6.13
C GLU A 185 20.82 12.26 -6.56
N ARG A 186 20.27 11.92 -7.73
CA ARG A 186 20.35 10.56 -8.25
C ARG A 186 21.78 10.15 -8.56
N VAL A 187 22.56 11.01 -9.23
CA VAL A 187 23.97 10.77 -9.55
C VAL A 187 24.76 10.55 -8.26
N THR A 188 24.66 11.45 -7.30
CA THR A 188 25.38 11.33 -6.02
C THR A 188 25.00 10.07 -5.25
N SER A 189 23.70 9.72 -5.21
CA SER A 189 23.24 8.50 -4.53
C SER A 189 23.75 7.23 -5.21
N ARG A 190 23.80 7.23 -6.55
CA ARG A 190 24.35 6.12 -7.33
C ARG A 190 25.84 5.93 -7.08
N GLU A 191 26.60 7.02 -7.12
CA GLU A 191 28.04 7.02 -6.81
C GLU A 191 28.30 6.49 -5.40
N GLN A 192 27.50 6.91 -4.42
CA GLN A 192 27.59 6.41 -3.06
C GLN A 192 27.37 4.89 -3.01
N LEU A 193 26.34 4.35 -3.66
CA LEU A 193 26.09 2.90 -3.71
C LEU A 193 27.23 2.14 -4.37
N ILE A 194 27.82 2.66 -5.45
CA ILE A 194 28.97 2.08 -6.14
C ILE A 194 30.18 2.01 -5.19
N ILE A 195 30.54 3.14 -4.55
CA ILE A 195 31.69 3.23 -3.63
C ILE A 195 31.51 2.32 -2.41
N GLU A 196 30.38 2.40 -1.72
CA GLU A 196 30.11 1.62 -0.52
C GLU A 196 30.13 0.10 -0.75
N ASN A 197 29.78 -0.32 -1.96
CA ASN A 197 29.74 -1.75 -2.31
C ASN A 197 30.95 -2.19 -3.17
N LYS A 198 31.93 -1.30 -3.40
CA LYS A 198 33.15 -1.57 -4.18
C LYS A 198 32.84 -2.13 -5.56
N LEU A 199 31.88 -1.53 -6.26
CA LEU A 199 31.42 -1.97 -7.56
C LEU A 199 32.13 -1.21 -8.69
N ASP A 200 32.19 -1.81 -9.85
CA ASP A 200 32.57 -1.11 -11.07
C ASP A 200 31.55 -0.03 -11.41
N PRO A 201 31.92 1.20 -11.79
CA PRO A 201 31.00 2.25 -12.18
C PRO A 201 30.02 1.89 -13.29
N ALA A 202 30.40 0.95 -14.19
CA ALA A 202 29.56 0.43 -15.25
C ALA A 202 28.51 -0.59 -14.79
N THR A 203 28.54 -0.99 -13.49
CA THR A 203 27.58 -1.97 -12.94
C THR A 203 26.17 -1.39 -12.94
N ARG A 204 25.22 -2.12 -13.53
CA ARG A 204 23.79 -1.78 -13.45
C ARG A 204 23.21 -2.19 -12.09
N LEU A 205 22.49 -1.28 -11.46
CA LEU A 205 21.96 -1.46 -10.12
C LEU A 205 20.44 -1.62 -10.17
N PHE A 206 19.97 -2.80 -9.78
CA PHE A 206 18.55 -3.07 -9.61
C PHE A 206 18.16 -3.07 -8.15
N LEU A 207 16.94 -2.65 -7.85
CA LEU A 207 16.40 -2.66 -6.48
C LEU A 207 15.12 -3.50 -6.40
N PHE A 208 15.07 -4.36 -5.39
CA PHE A 208 13.84 -4.99 -4.89
C PHE A 208 13.72 -4.74 -3.40
N ASN A 209 12.54 -4.34 -2.92
CA ASN A 209 12.32 -4.17 -1.49
C ASN A 209 10.98 -4.74 -1.03
N GLY A 210 10.86 -4.96 0.30
CA GLY A 210 9.59 -5.35 0.92
C GLY A 210 9.73 -6.05 2.26
N THR A 211 8.60 -6.45 2.84
CA THR A 211 8.54 -7.35 3.99
C THR A 211 8.75 -8.78 3.49
N LEU A 212 9.90 -9.36 3.78
CA LEU A 212 10.40 -10.55 3.07
C LEU A 212 9.78 -11.90 3.53
N ASP A 213 9.06 -11.92 4.66
CA ASP A 213 8.24 -13.05 5.09
C ASP A 213 6.81 -13.04 4.51
N TYR A 214 6.43 -11.96 3.82
CA TYR A 214 5.13 -11.87 3.16
C TYR A 214 5.15 -12.66 1.85
N LEU A 215 4.23 -13.63 1.72
CA LEU A 215 4.20 -14.61 0.64
C LEU A 215 4.47 -14.03 -0.77
N PRO A 216 3.82 -12.93 -1.23
CA PRO A 216 4.11 -12.36 -2.53
C PRO A 216 5.55 -11.88 -2.71
N ASN A 217 6.18 -11.37 -1.65
CA ASN A 217 7.57 -10.93 -1.70
C ASN A 217 8.54 -12.13 -1.64
N THR A 218 8.22 -13.15 -0.86
CA THR A 218 9.01 -14.40 -0.82
C THR A 218 8.96 -15.12 -2.17
N ASP A 219 7.81 -15.10 -2.84
CA ASP A 219 7.66 -15.65 -4.18
C ASP A 219 8.47 -14.85 -5.20
N ALA A 220 8.43 -13.51 -5.13
CA ALA A 220 9.26 -12.65 -5.95
C ALA A 220 10.77 -12.90 -5.76
N LEU A 221 11.24 -13.22 -4.54
CA LEU A 221 12.63 -13.63 -4.32
C LEU A 221 12.96 -14.94 -5.04
N ARG A 222 12.04 -15.92 -5.05
CA ARG A 222 12.23 -17.17 -5.82
C ARG A 222 12.33 -16.88 -7.32
N ILE A 223 11.48 -16.01 -7.84
CA ILE A 223 11.49 -15.59 -9.25
C ILE A 223 12.82 -14.90 -9.57
N ILE A 224 13.28 -13.97 -8.74
CA ILE A 224 14.58 -13.31 -8.94
C ILE A 224 15.70 -14.35 -9.06
N ILE A 225 15.75 -15.31 -8.13
CA ILE A 225 16.83 -16.31 -8.07
C ILE A 225 16.71 -17.32 -9.22
N ASN A 226 15.54 -17.92 -9.40
CA ASN A 226 15.39 -19.09 -10.28
C ASN A 226 15.13 -18.70 -11.74
N GLU A 227 14.59 -17.51 -11.99
CA GLU A 227 14.17 -17.10 -13.33
C GLU A 227 15.00 -15.95 -13.88
N LEU A 228 15.22 -14.90 -13.08
CA LEU A 228 15.84 -13.68 -13.61
C LEU A 228 17.36 -13.74 -13.61
N LEU A 229 18.02 -14.26 -12.55
CA LEU A 229 19.49 -14.26 -12.47
C LEU A 229 20.12 -14.99 -13.65
N LEU A 230 19.69 -16.20 -13.98
CA LEU A 230 20.25 -16.99 -15.09
C LEU A 230 20.10 -16.27 -16.43
N ARG A 231 18.93 -15.66 -16.66
CA ARG A 231 18.66 -14.92 -17.90
C ARG A 231 19.49 -13.64 -18.01
N LEU A 232 19.77 -12.96 -16.91
CA LEU A 232 20.62 -11.77 -16.87
C LEU A 232 22.10 -12.13 -17.08
N GLN A 233 22.57 -13.19 -16.43
CA GLN A 233 23.94 -13.68 -16.58
C GLN A 233 24.23 -14.07 -18.05
N ALA A 234 23.26 -14.69 -18.73
CA ALA A 234 23.40 -15.02 -20.16
C ALA A 234 23.59 -13.81 -21.09
N LYS A 235 23.22 -12.59 -20.61
CA LYS A 235 23.40 -11.32 -21.37
C LYS A 235 24.79 -10.71 -21.22
N GLN A 236 25.66 -11.26 -20.40
CA GLN A 236 27.07 -10.89 -20.24
C GLN A 236 27.34 -9.40 -19.96
N PHE A 237 26.59 -8.80 -19.03
CA PHE A 237 26.82 -7.44 -18.55
C PHE A 237 27.00 -7.41 -17.02
N LEU A 238 27.62 -6.34 -16.51
CA LEU A 238 27.81 -6.17 -15.08
C LEU A 238 26.50 -5.68 -14.44
N PHE A 239 25.98 -6.41 -13.47
CA PHE A 239 24.80 -6.01 -12.70
C PHE A 239 24.87 -6.43 -11.24
N ARG A 240 24.08 -5.76 -10.40
CA ARG A 240 23.80 -6.15 -9.01
C ARG A 240 22.35 -5.89 -8.70
N ILE A 241 21.75 -6.79 -7.90
CA ILE A 241 20.38 -6.67 -7.41
C ILE A 241 20.46 -6.41 -5.92
N PHE A 242 20.14 -5.19 -5.49
CA PHE A 242 19.94 -4.86 -4.08
C PHE A 242 18.62 -5.44 -3.60
N ILE A 243 18.65 -6.20 -2.52
CA ILE A 243 17.47 -6.71 -1.83
C ILE A 243 17.42 -6.09 -0.45
N CYS A 244 16.45 -5.19 -0.23
CA CYS A 244 16.22 -4.50 1.03
C CYS A 244 14.91 -4.97 1.66
N GLY A 245 14.91 -5.28 2.96
CA GLY A 245 13.69 -5.65 3.65
C GLY A 245 13.93 -6.31 4.99
N ASN A 246 12.86 -6.38 5.77
CA ASN A 246 12.85 -6.98 7.08
C ASN A 246 12.18 -8.36 7.10
N ARG A 247 12.19 -9.01 8.28
CA ARG A 247 11.44 -10.23 8.57
C ARG A 247 11.80 -11.41 7.65
N ILE A 248 13.07 -11.57 7.36
CA ILE A 248 13.59 -12.67 6.57
C ILE A 248 14.16 -13.77 7.49
N THR A 249 13.98 -15.03 7.12
CA THR A 249 14.57 -16.16 7.86
C THR A 249 16.06 -16.29 7.60
N ASP A 250 16.81 -16.87 8.56
CA ASP A 250 18.24 -17.11 8.40
C ASP A 250 18.56 -18.00 7.19
N GLN A 251 17.68 -18.95 6.89
CA GLN A 251 17.82 -19.80 5.70
C GLN A 251 17.79 -18.94 4.42
N TRP A 252 16.83 -18.04 4.29
CA TRP A 252 16.75 -17.13 3.16
C TRP A 252 17.92 -16.17 3.08
N GLN A 253 18.42 -15.66 4.23
CA GLN A 253 19.62 -14.81 4.23
C GLN A 253 20.83 -15.55 3.67
N LYS A 254 21.04 -16.81 4.08
CA LYS A 254 22.12 -17.66 3.55
C LYS A 254 21.99 -17.86 2.04
N VAL A 255 20.77 -18.16 1.57
CA VAL A 255 20.49 -18.32 0.14
C VAL A 255 20.81 -17.04 -0.63
N LEU A 256 20.31 -15.89 -0.21
CA LEU A 256 20.57 -14.62 -0.91
C LEU A 256 22.07 -14.28 -0.97
N ARG A 257 22.79 -14.51 0.11
CA ARG A 257 24.25 -14.24 0.19
C ARG A 257 25.12 -15.21 -0.62
N SER A 258 24.58 -16.35 -1.05
CA SER A 258 25.33 -17.30 -1.88
C SER A 258 25.38 -16.90 -3.37
N TYR A 259 24.57 -15.92 -3.79
CA TYR A 259 24.57 -15.41 -5.17
C TYR A 259 25.41 -14.13 -5.26
N PRO A 260 26.53 -14.12 -6.03
CA PRO A 260 27.43 -12.96 -6.14
C PRO A 260 26.75 -11.71 -6.74
N ASP A 261 25.71 -11.91 -7.54
CA ASP A 261 24.97 -10.81 -8.20
C ASP A 261 23.87 -10.20 -7.30
N ILE A 262 23.67 -10.76 -6.09
CA ILE A 262 22.72 -10.24 -5.10
C ILE A 262 23.48 -9.54 -3.97
N ILE A 263 23.09 -8.32 -3.66
CA ILE A 263 23.54 -7.58 -2.47
C ILE A 263 22.37 -7.50 -1.49
N PHE A 264 22.35 -8.44 -0.54
CA PHE A 264 21.32 -8.43 0.50
C PHE A 264 21.71 -7.44 1.62
N LYS A 265 20.89 -6.39 1.81
CA LYS A 265 21.11 -5.33 2.81
C LYS A 265 20.29 -5.54 4.10
N GLY A 266 19.27 -6.40 4.07
CA GLY A 266 18.35 -6.53 5.20
C GLY A 266 17.48 -5.29 5.38
N PHE A 267 17.08 -5.00 6.62
CA PHE A 267 16.40 -3.75 6.96
C PHE A 267 17.36 -2.58 6.83
N VAL A 268 16.94 -1.55 6.15
CA VAL A 268 17.66 -0.27 6.02
C VAL A 268 16.79 0.83 6.60
N ASP A 269 17.38 1.71 7.41
CA ASP A 269 16.65 2.81 8.05
C ASP A 269 16.17 3.83 7.02
N ASP A 270 17.01 4.13 6.03
CA ASP A 270 16.67 4.99 4.90
C ASP A 270 16.76 4.24 3.57
N ILE A 271 15.60 3.84 3.05
CA ILE A 271 15.48 3.21 1.75
C ILE A 271 15.64 4.22 0.59
N SER A 272 15.57 5.52 0.87
CA SER A 272 15.60 6.57 -0.16
C SER A 272 16.89 6.56 -0.95
N LEU A 273 18.03 6.24 -0.29
CA LEU A 273 19.31 6.09 -0.97
C LEU A 273 19.24 5.08 -2.12
N TYR A 274 18.59 3.94 -1.88
CA TYR A 274 18.47 2.87 -2.87
C TYR A 274 17.48 3.23 -3.97
N PHE A 275 16.37 3.89 -3.63
CA PHE A 275 15.44 4.41 -4.64
C PHE A 275 16.07 5.48 -5.52
N LYS A 276 16.92 6.35 -4.96
CA LYS A 276 17.62 7.39 -5.72
C LYS A 276 18.74 6.81 -6.57
N GLY A 277 19.51 5.86 -6.04
CA GLY A 277 20.77 5.43 -6.61
C GLY A 277 20.69 4.18 -7.50
N ALA A 278 19.68 3.35 -7.40
CA ALA A 278 19.52 2.23 -8.31
C ALA A 278 19.04 2.71 -9.69
N ASP A 279 19.49 2.02 -10.76
CA ASP A 279 19.11 2.36 -12.12
C ASP A 279 17.65 1.96 -12.41
N CYS A 280 17.17 0.86 -11.79
CA CYS A 280 15.83 0.37 -12.02
C CYS A 280 15.27 -0.34 -10.78
N PHE A 281 13.99 -0.14 -10.52
CA PHE A 281 13.21 -0.90 -9.54
C PHE A 281 12.55 -2.12 -10.20
N ILE A 282 12.68 -3.30 -9.63
CA ILE A 282 12.08 -4.52 -10.17
C ILE A 282 10.95 -5.03 -9.25
N ASN A 283 9.81 -5.37 -9.86
CA ASN A 283 8.65 -5.88 -9.13
C ASN A 283 8.07 -7.13 -9.81
N PRO A 284 8.74 -8.28 -9.73
CA PRO A 284 8.26 -9.52 -10.32
C PRO A 284 7.16 -10.19 -9.50
N VAL A 285 6.32 -9.39 -8.85
CA VAL A 285 5.25 -9.85 -7.96
C VAL A 285 4.01 -10.17 -8.78
N THR A 286 3.62 -11.44 -8.81
CA THR A 286 2.39 -11.91 -9.48
C THR A 286 1.26 -12.25 -8.50
N LEU A 287 1.59 -12.40 -7.22
CA LEU A 287 0.65 -12.79 -6.17
C LEU A 287 0.16 -11.62 -5.32
N GLY A 288 -1.00 -11.82 -4.70
CA GLY A 288 -1.58 -10.89 -3.73
C GLY A 288 -2.38 -9.76 -4.36
N SER A 289 -3.51 -9.49 -3.73
CA SER A 289 -4.43 -8.40 -4.08
C SER A 289 -3.94 -7.04 -3.58
N GLY A 290 -4.57 -5.97 -4.03
CA GLY A 290 -4.32 -4.59 -3.63
C GLY A 290 -3.09 -3.96 -4.27
N ILE A 291 -2.99 -2.66 -4.05
CA ILE A 291 -1.92 -1.83 -4.63
C ILE A 291 -0.55 -2.16 -4.00
N LYS A 292 0.50 -2.17 -4.82
CA LYS A 292 1.87 -2.40 -4.34
C LYS A 292 2.54 -1.05 -4.06
N THR A 293 2.42 -0.57 -2.83
CA THR A 293 2.90 0.76 -2.40
C THR A 293 4.37 0.99 -2.74
N LYS A 294 5.21 -0.04 -2.66
CA LYS A 294 6.63 0.04 -3.03
C LYS A 294 6.88 0.45 -4.49
N LEU A 295 5.94 0.13 -5.39
CA LEU A 295 6.04 0.54 -6.78
C LEU A 295 5.66 2.01 -6.95
N ILE A 296 4.67 2.51 -6.18
CA ILE A 296 4.36 3.94 -6.12
C ILE A 296 5.54 4.71 -5.53
N ASP A 297 6.14 4.20 -4.44
CA ASP A 297 7.30 4.82 -3.83
C ASP A 297 8.46 4.91 -4.82
N ALA A 298 8.80 3.83 -5.55
CA ALA A 298 9.85 3.83 -6.56
C ALA A 298 9.60 4.84 -7.68
N LEU A 299 8.37 4.89 -8.21
CA LEU A 299 7.98 5.88 -9.23
C LEU A 299 8.04 7.30 -8.69
N ALA A 300 7.66 7.54 -7.43
CA ALA A 300 7.76 8.86 -6.80
C ALA A 300 9.23 9.34 -6.71
N TYR A 301 10.17 8.41 -6.53
CA TYR A 301 11.61 8.69 -6.63
C TYR A 301 12.11 8.77 -8.08
N ASP A 302 11.22 8.94 -9.05
CA ASP A 302 11.54 9.06 -10.48
C ASP A 302 12.31 7.85 -11.04
N GLN A 303 12.15 6.68 -10.41
CA GLN A 303 12.84 5.46 -10.81
C GLN A 303 12.13 4.80 -11.99
N THR A 304 12.88 4.26 -12.95
CA THR A 304 12.32 3.35 -13.93
C THR A 304 11.94 2.04 -13.23
N CYS A 305 10.70 1.61 -13.41
CA CYS A 305 10.15 0.44 -12.74
C CYS A 305 9.77 -0.62 -13.77
N ILE A 306 10.24 -1.84 -13.59
CA ILE A 306 9.79 -3.00 -14.36
C ILE A 306 8.92 -3.85 -13.45
N SER A 307 7.68 -4.09 -13.85
CA SER A 307 6.73 -4.82 -13.04
C SER A 307 6.00 -5.88 -13.83
N ALA A 308 5.78 -7.05 -13.22
CA ALA A 308 4.75 -7.95 -13.67
C ALA A 308 3.40 -7.24 -13.65
N ARG A 309 2.52 -7.51 -14.62
CA ARG A 309 1.23 -6.82 -14.79
C ARG A 309 0.37 -6.87 -13.53
N SER A 310 0.27 -8.03 -12.88
CA SER A 310 -0.43 -8.18 -11.60
C SER A 310 0.21 -7.38 -10.45
N GLY A 311 1.52 -7.15 -10.52
CA GLY A 311 2.25 -6.35 -9.54
C GLY A 311 2.00 -4.85 -9.63
N ALA A 312 1.44 -4.35 -10.73
CA ALA A 312 1.19 -2.95 -10.98
C ALA A 312 -0.30 -2.56 -10.85
N LYS A 313 -1.17 -3.46 -10.42
CA LYS A 313 -2.60 -3.17 -10.20
C LYS A 313 -2.79 -1.94 -9.34
N GLY A 314 -3.73 -1.08 -9.72
CA GLY A 314 -4.05 0.17 -9.04
C GLY A 314 -3.16 1.36 -9.42
N ILE A 315 -2.21 1.18 -10.35
CA ILE A 315 -1.38 2.26 -10.88
C ILE A 315 -1.75 2.48 -12.35
N PRO A 316 -2.46 3.57 -12.68
CA PRO A 316 -2.84 3.85 -14.06
C PRO A 316 -1.58 4.08 -14.92
N GLN A 317 -1.43 3.34 -16.00
CA GLN A 317 -0.22 3.40 -16.84
C GLN A 317 -0.08 4.76 -17.55
N GLU A 318 -1.19 5.38 -17.91
CA GLU A 318 -1.25 6.67 -18.59
C GLU A 318 -0.62 7.83 -17.82
N ILE A 319 -0.54 7.72 -16.47
CA ILE A 319 0.08 8.76 -15.64
C ILE A 319 1.55 8.49 -15.30
N THR A 320 2.09 7.33 -15.67
CA THR A 320 3.47 6.94 -15.35
C THR A 320 4.46 7.18 -16.50
N GLY A 321 3.95 7.47 -17.69
CA GLY A 321 4.76 7.59 -18.89
C GLY A 321 5.54 6.30 -19.17
N GLU A 322 6.77 6.46 -19.65
CA GLU A 322 7.67 5.32 -19.94
C GLU A 322 8.39 4.78 -18.69
N LYS A 323 8.16 5.38 -17.52
CA LYS A 323 8.82 4.97 -16.26
C LYS A 323 8.26 3.68 -15.67
N LEU A 324 7.05 3.27 -16.06
CA LEU A 324 6.48 1.97 -15.69
C LEU A 324 6.43 1.05 -16.91
N VAL A 325 7.30 0.06 -16.92
CA VAL A 325 7.33 -0.99 -17.94
C VAL A 325 6.58 -2.20 -17.41
N LEU A 326 5.47 -2.54 -18.06
CA LEU A 326 4.66 -3.71 -17.72
C LEU A 326 5.09 -4.91 -18.55
N VAL A 327 5.34 -6.02 -17.86
CA VAL A 327 5.61 -7.33 -18.47
C VAL A 327 4.46 -8.27 -18.11
N ASP A 328 4.06 -9.10 -19.05
CA ASP A 328 3.00 -10.09 -18.77
C ASP A 328 3.44 -11.05 -17.66
N ASP A 329 2.47 -11.45 -16.84
CA ASP A 329 2.75 -12.34 -15.72
C ASP A 329 3.37 -13.64 -16.24
N TYR A 330 4.44 -14.10 -15.61
CA TYR A 330 5.23 -15.28 -15.95
C TYR A 330 6.10 -15.18 -17.20
N ASP A 331 6.11 -14.06 -17.95
CA ASP A 331 7.08 -13.80 -19.01
C ASP A 331 8.43 -13.32 -18.43
N TRP A 332 9.16 -14.25 -17.81
CA TRP A 332 10.45 -13.93 -17.19
C TRP A 332 11.55 -13.63 -18.19
N GLN A 333 11.41 -14.11 -19.43
CA GLN A 333 12.33 -13.75 -20.51
C GLN A 333 12.15 -12.27 -20.88
N GLY A 334 10.93 -11.84 -21.17
CA GLY A 334 10.62 -10.44 -21.45
C GLY A 334 10.95 -9.53 -20.26
N PHE A 335 10.80 -10.02 -19.01
CA PHE A 335 11.19 -9.27 -17.82
C PHE A 335 12.70 -9.03 -17.78
N ALA A 336 13.52 -10.05 -18.00
CA ALA A 336 14.99 -9.93 -18.05
C ALA A 336 15.47 -9.11 -19.24
N ASP A 337 14.80 -9.20 -20.40
CA ASP A 337 15.08 -8.37 -21.56
C ASP A 337 14.86 -6.89 -21.28
N ASN A 338 13.76 -6.56 -20.59
CA ASN A 338 13.50 -5.19 -20.14
C ASN A 338 14.52 -4.73 -19.08
N MET A 339 14.93 -5.57 -18.14
CA MET A 339 16.02 -5.22 -17.21
C MET A 339 17.32 -4.89 -17.96
N PHE A 340 17.60 -5.59 -19.05
CA PHE A 340 18.79 -5.32 -19.87
C PHE A 340 18.67 -4.03 -20.67
N THR A 341 17.51 -3.72 -21.25
CA THR A 341 17.34 -2.59 -22.20
C THR A 341 16.91 -1.28 -21.53
N GLN A 342 16.14 -1.34 -20.44
CA GLN A 342 15.50 -0.14 -19.84
C GLN A 342 16.41 0.65 -18.90
N SER A 343 17.52 0.09 -18.46
CA SER A 343 18.46 0.79 -17.56
C SER A 343 19.04 2.09 -18.17
N ASP A 344 18.93 2.29 -19.50
CA ASP A 344 19.41 3.48 -20.19
C ASP A 344 18.34 4.59 -20.37
N ARG A 345 17.08 4.34 -19.96
CA ARG A 345 15.98 5.32 -20.10
C ARG A 345 15.89 6.36 -18.96
N THR A 346 17.01 6.76 -18.40
CA THR A 346 17.08 7.73 -17.29
C THR A 346 16.71 9.17 -17.67
N LEU A 347 16.43 9.46 -18.94
CA LEU A 347 16.27 10.83 -19.45
C LEU A 347 14.87 11.42 -19.26
N GLN A 348 13.83 10.60 -19.19
CA GLN A 348 12.46 11.09 -18.97
C GLN A 348 12.08 10.99 -17.49
N SER A 349 11.43 12.00 -16.98
CA SER A 349 10.89 11.98 -15.62
C SER A 349 9.46 11.46 -15.60
N VAL A 350 9.04 10.93 -14.45
CA VAL A 350 7.64 10.59 -14.18
C VAL A 350 6.77 11.83 -14.41
N PRO A 351 5.66 11.73 -15.16
CA PRO A 351 4.81 12.88 -15.48
C PRO A 351 4.21 13.52 -14.23
N ALA A 352 3.96 14.84 -14.28
CA ALA A 352 3.33 15.58 -13.19
C ALA A 352 1.95 15.01 -12.78
N ALA A 353 1.24 14.41 -13.73
CA ALA A 353 -0.04 13.75 -13.46
C ALA A 353 0.06 12.62 -12.41
N PHE A 354 1.19 11.91 -12.34
CA PHE A 354 1.45 10.92 -11.30
C PHE A 354 1.46 11.55 -9.90
N TYR A 355 2.23 12.62 -9.73
CA TYR A 355 2.34 13.31 -8.44
C TYR A 355 1.03 13.96 -8.03
N GLN A 356 0.22 14.44 -8.97
CA GLN A 356 -1.13 14.91 -8.69
C GLN A 356 -2.06 13.80 -8.24
N PHE A 357 -2.03 12.66 -8.94
CA PHE A 357 -2.91 11.53 -8.65
C PHE A 357 -2.62 10.90 -7.27
N PHE A 358 -1.33 10.73 -6.94
CA PHE A 358 -0.88 10.13 -5.68
C PHE A 358 -0.58 11.18 -4.58
N ASN A 359 -1.10 12.40 -4.71
CA ASN A 359 -0.98 13.44 -3.69
C ASN A 359 -1.93 13.19 -2.52
N TRP A 360 -1.38 13.04 -1.30
CA TRP A 360 -2.17 12.82 -0.08
C TRP A 360 -3.22 13.88 0.17
N ASP A 361 -2.92 15.16 -0.06
CA ASP A 361 -3.88 16.26 0.18
C ASP A 361 -5.06 16.20 -0.80
N GLN A 362 -4.83 15.80 -2.05
CA GLN A 362 -5.90 15.61 -3.04
C GLN A 362 -6.73 14.35 -2.72
N ILE A 363 -6.09 13.26 -2.31
CA ILE A 363 -6.75 12.02 -1.90
C ILE A 363 -7.67 12.29 -0.70
N VAL A 364 -7.15 12.96 0.32
CA VAL A 364 -7.93 13.32 1.52
C VAL A 364 -9.02 14.32 1.20
N GLN A 365 -8.81 15.26 0.26
CA GLN A 365 -9.85 16.17 -0.18
C GLN A 365 -11.04 15.46 -0.81
N LYS A 366 -10.80 14.40 -1.60
CA LYS A 366 -11.89 13.54 -2.13
C LYS A 366 -12.66 12.87 -0.99
N ALA A 367 -11.96 12.29 -0.01
CA ALA A 367 -12.60 11.68 1.16
C ALA A 367 -13.43 12.70 1.96
N LEU A 368 -12.90 13.90 2.19
CA LEU A 368 -13.60 14.98 2.89
C LEU A 368 -14.85 15.45 2.16
N SER A 369 -14.85 15.49 0.84
CA SER A 369 -16.04 15.85 0.04
C SER A 369 -17.19 14.86 0.31
N VAL A 370 -16.90 13.56 0.36
CA VAL A 370 -17.87 12.52 0.73
C VAL A 370 -18.36 12.69 2.17
N ILE A 371 -17.42 12.88 3.11
CA ILE A 371 -17.73 13.06 4.54
C ILE A 371 -18.62 14.29 4.75
N ALA A 372 -18.34 15.39 4.05
CA ALA A 372 -19.14 16.63 4.14
C ALA A 372 -20.59 16.43 3.65
N VAL A 373 -20.78 15.71 2.54
CA VAL A 373 -22.11 15.36 2.03
C VAL A 373 -22.87 14.46 3.02
N MET A 374 -22.20 13.50 3.62
CA MET A 374 -22.81 12.61 4.62
C MET A 374 -23.19 13.35 5.90
N LYS A 375 -22.37 14.33 6.33
CA LYS A 375 -22.67 15.18 7.49
C LYS A 375 -23.89 16.08 7.25
N SER A 376 -24.10 16.59 6.04
CA SER A 376 -25.22 17.47 5.73
C SER A 376 -26.58 16.75 5.67
N ARG A 377 -26.59 15.42 5.52
CA ARG A 377 -27.80 14.57 5.48
C ARG A 377 -28.31 14.13 6.85
N ASN A 378 -27.55 14.44 7.94
CA ASN A 378 -27.86 14.12 9.34
C ASN A 378 -28.01 15.38 10.20
#